data_7a054107949335b54d7cd550e37d95b7
#
_entry.id   7a054107949335b54d7cd550e37d95b7
#
_cell.length_a   1.000
_cell.length_b   1.000
_cell.length_c   1.000
_cell.angle_alpha   90.00
_cell.angle_beta   90.00
_cell.angle_gamma   90.00
#
_symmetry.space_group_name_H-M   'P 1'
#
loop_
_entity.id
_entity.type
_entity.pdbx_description
1 polymer ?
#
loop_
_entity_poly.entity_id
_entity_poly.type
_entity_poly.pdbx_seq_one_letter_code
_entity_poly.pdbx_strand_id
1 'polypeptide(L)'
;RVEAAEDEHVYGCGEQMSYFDLRGRHFPLWSSEPGVGRDKTTYVTWRSDVENGGAGGDYYNTNYPEPTYVSSRHYYLHMDTTAYGDFDFRNPHYHELQCWNVPGFIRIEAATTFVELLEKLTAFLGRQPELPDWVYNGLIIGAQGGNERSFGIVDKSLEHGIKVSGLWCQDWCGKRVTSFGKRLQWDWHYHKEMYPDLPKHIEELHARGIKFLGYVNPYLVNDGELYAEGKKLGVFAKKGDGSDYLVDFGEFYCGVVDFTNPEAFRWFKDEVIKKYTLDIGIDGWMADFGEYLPTDDLVLANGVSPM
;
A
#
# COMPACT_ATOMS: atom_id res chain seq x y z
N ARG A 1 21.99 -1.28 -20.56
CA ARG A 1 22.93 -0.34 -19.91
C ARG A 1 22.72 1.05 -20.47
N VAL A 2 22.81 2.05 -19.62
CA VAL A 2 22.72 3.47 -19.95
C VAL A 2 24.05 4.11 -19.54
N GLU A 3 24.63 4.92 -20.41
CA GLU A 3 25.86 5.65 -20.08
C GLU A 3 25.68 6.54 -18.87
N ALA A 4 26.64 6.56 -17.96
CA ALA A 4 26.64 7.37 -16.77
C ALA A 4 27.89 8.27 -16.72
N ALA A 5 27.72 9.48 -16.19
CA ALA A 5 28.84 10.34 -15.86
C ALA A 5 29.33 10.05 -14.43
N GLU A 6 30.60 10.29 -14.16
CA GLU A 6 31.22 10.03 -12.87
C GLU A 6 30.60 10.87 -11.75
N ASP A 7 30.23 12.11 -12.06
CA ASP A 7 29.60 13.08 -11.15
C ASP A 7 28.05 13.06 -11.19
N GLU A 8 27.47 12.05 -11.81
CA GLU A 8 26.01 11.91 -11.92
C GLU A 8 25.39 11.42 -10.62
N HIS A 9 24.31 12.07 -10.20
CA HIS A 9 23.44 11.64 -9.11
C HIS A 9 22.15 11.05 -9.68
N VAL A 10 21.58 10.07 -8.98
CA VAL A 10 20.37 9.34 -9.40
C VAL A 10 19.35 9.34 -8.26
N TYR A 11 18.09 9.61 -8.59
CA TYR A 11 16.99 9.72 -7.66
C TYR A 11 15.80 8.89 -8.14
N GLY A 12 14.97 8.38 -7.22
CA GLY A 12 13.75 7.67 -7.56
C GLY A 12 13.77 6.19 -7.21
N CYS A 13 13.43 5.31 -8.14
CA CYS A 13 13.17 3.87 -7.93
C CYS A 13 12.02 3.61 -6.94
N GLY A 14 11.00 4.49 -6.97
CA GLY A 14 9.88 4.45 -6.06
C GLY A 14 10.17 5.11 -4.71
N GLU A 15 9.55 4.62 -3.66
CA GLU A 15 9.67 5.16 -2.31
C GLU A 15 10.91 4.62 -1.59
N GLN A 16 12.09 5.12 -1.96
CA GLN A 16 13.36 4.72 -1.34
C GLN A 16 13.63 5.54 -0.08
N MET A 17 13.55 4.88 1.07
CA MET A 17 13.57 5.56 2.37
C MET A 17 14.96 5.73 2.99
N SER A 18 15.97 5.00 2.54
CA SER A 18 17.30 5.00 3.15
C SER A 18 18.27 5.98 2.52
N TYR A 19 18.17 6.19 1.22
CA TYR A 19 19.06 7.07 0.47
C TYR A 19 18.27 7.91 -0.53
N PHE A 20 18.53 9.22 -0.54
CA PHE A 20 17.97 10.11 -1.53
C PHE A 20 18.75 10.01 -2.85
N ASP A 21 20.08 9.99 -2.78
CA ASP A 21 20.96 9.71 -3.91
C ASP A 21 21.25 8.22 -3.99
N LEU A 22 20.83 7.59 -5.07
CA LEU A 22 20.97 6.15 -5.30
C LEU A 22 22.31 5.76 -5.89
N ARG A 23 23.13 6.74 -6.31
CA ARG A 23 24.43 6.50 -6.92
C ARG A 23 25.36 5.68 -6.00
N GLY A 24 26.11 4.76 -6.59
CA GLY A 24 27.01 3.86 -5.88
C GLY A 24 26.33 2.68 -5.20
N ARG A 25 25.03 2.47 -5.43
CA ARG A 25 24.22 1.41 -4.83
C ARG A 25 23.44 0.63 -5.88
N HIS A 26 22.86 -0.44 -5.44
CA HIS A 26 22.10 -1.40 -6.21
C HIS A 26 20.73 -1.59 -5.57
N PHE A 27 19.67 -1.57 -6.38
CA PHE A 27 18.28 -1.60 -5.94
C PHE A 27 17.53 -2.72 -6.65
N PRO A 28 17.31 -3.89 -5.99
CA PRO A 28 16.33 -4.85 -6.44
C PRO A 28 14.93 -4.26 -6.23
N LEU A 29 14.17 -4.19 -7.32
CA LEU A 29 12.82 -3.63 -7.32
C LEU A 29 11.83 -4.75 -7.01
N TRP A 30 11.63 -4.98 -5.74
CA TRP A 30 10.74 -5.97 -5.17
C TRP A 30 9.95 -5.35 -4.03
N SER A 31 8.60 -5.46 -4.09
CA SER A 31 7.74 -4.96 -3.02
C SER A 31 7.95 -5.78 -1.76
N SER A 32 8.34 -5.14 -0.67
CA SER A 32 8.59 -5.78 0.62
C SER A 32 8.49 -4.79 1.77
N GLU A 33 8.17 -5.30 2.96
CA GLU A 33 8.22 -4.49 4.17
C GLU A 33 9.62 -3.89 4.37
N PRO A 34 9.71 -2.62 4.75
CA PRO A 34 11.00 -1.96 4.98
C PRO A 34 11.90 -2.65 6.03
N GLY A 35 11.29 -3.36 6.98
CA GLY A 35 11.99 -4.07 8.05
C GLY A 35 12.64 -3.14 9.09
N VAL A 36 13.29 -3.76 10.07
CA VAL A 36 13.93 -3.08 11.19
C VAL A 36 15.41 -2.86 10.90
N GLY A 37 15.92 -1.68 11.27
CA GLY A 37 17.33 -1.32 11.15
C GLY A 37 17.79 -0.94 9.76
N ARG A 38 17.25 -1.55 8.71
CA ARG A 38 17.43 -1.20 7.29
C ARG A 38 18.88 -1.10 6.81
N ASP A 39 19.77 -1.84 7.47
CA ASP A 39 21.18 -1.97 7.11
C ASP A 39 21.70 -3.29 7.71
N LYS A 40 21.89 -4.29 6.85
CA LYS A 40 22.35 -5.64 7.24
C LYS A 40 23.71 -5.68 7.91
N THR A 41 24.46 -4.59 7.89
CA THR A 41 25.75 -4.46 8.58
C THR A 41 25.62 -4.01 10.05
N THR A 42 24.41 -3.58 10.46
CA THR A 42 24.19 -3.06 11.82
C THR A 42 23.72 -4.13 12.80
N TYR A 43 24.06 -3.94 14.07
CA TYR A 43 23.58 -4.80 15.16
C TYR A 43 22.06 -4.80 15.29
N VAL A 44 21.40 -3.67 15.05
CA VAL A 44 19.93 -3.53 15.15
C VAL A 44 19.24 -4.45 14.15
N THR A 45 19.70 -4.43 12.89
CA THR A 45 19.16 -5.30 11.84
C THR A 45 19.45 -6.76 12.12
N TRP A 46 20.71 -7.10 12.48
CA TRP A 46 21.11 -8.46 12.83
C TRP A 46 20.27 -9.02 13.98
N ARG A 47 20.09 -8.23 15.04
CA ARG A 47 19.28 -8.62 16.19
C ARG A 47 17.83 -8.91 15.80
N SER A 48 17.24 -8.07 14.95
CA SER A 48 15.90 -8.27 14.47
C SER A 48 15.74 -9.53 13.61
N ASP A 49 16.74 -9.83 12.78
CA ASP A 49 16.77 -11.07 12.00
C ASP A 49 16.81 -12.31 12.91
N VAL A 50 17.59 -12.28 13.99
CA VAL A 50 17.78 -13.43 14.89
C VAL A 50 16.62 -13.60 15.88
N GLU A 51 16.14 -12.50 16.47
CA GLU A 51 15.15 -12.54 17.57
C GLU A 51 13.70 -12.46 17.06
N ASN A 52 13.46 -11.91 15.87
CA ASN A 52 12.12 -11.62 15.34
C ASN A 52 11.86 -12.29 13.97
N GLY A 53 12.38 -13.49 13.75
CA GLY A 53 12.02 -14.30 12.59
C GLY A 53 12.40 -13.71 11.23
N GLY A 54 13.54 -13.04 11.13
CA GLY A 54 14.01 -12.44 9.88
C GLY A 54 13.42 -11.05 9.58
N ALA A 55 12.95 -10.34 10.61
CA ALA A 55 12.33 -9.02 10.44
C ALA A 55 13.31 -7.85 10.20
N GLY A 56 14.62 -8.11 10.06
CA GLY A 56 15.60 -7.10 9.67
C GLY A 56 15.48 -6.69 8.22
N GLY A 57 15.41 -5.38 7.94
CA GLY A 57 15.39 -4.85 6.59
C GLY A 57 16.77 -4.57 6.01
N ASP A 58 16.81 -4.31 4.70
CA ASP A 58 17.99 -3.71 4.05
C ASP A 58 17.61 -2.33 3.49
N TYR A 59 18.60 -1.57 3.04
CA TYR A 59 18.41 -0.19 2.60
C TYR A 59 17.44 -0.05 1.41
N TYR A 60 17.32 -1.08 0.59
CA TYR A 60 16.46 -1.11 -0.60
C TYR A 60 15.05 -1.67 -0.35
N ASN A 61 14.76 -2.20 0.85
CA ASN A 61 13.42 -2.71 1.13
C ASN A 61 12.39 -1.56 1.16
N THR A 62 11.33 -1.70 0.38
CA THR A 62 10.25 -0.72 0.26
C THR A 62 8.94 -1.38 -0.15
N ASN A 63 7.83 -0.83 0.33
CA ASN A 63 6.49 -1.24 -0.10
C ASN A 63 6.16 -0.78 -1.53
N TYR A 64 6.86 0.24 -2.02
CA TYR A 64 6.58 0.85 -3.33
C TYR A 64 7.85 1.06 -4.17
N PRO A 65 8.42 -0.02 -4.74
CA PRO A 65 9.49 0.09 -5.73
C PRO A 65 8.92 0.47 -7.10
N GLU A 66 9.61 1.32 -7.83
CA GLU A 66 9.24 1.67 -9.22
C GLU A 66 10.42 1.58 -10.18
N PRO A 67 10.23 1.08 -11.41
CA PRO A 67 11.27 1.02 -12.44
C PRO A 67 11.46 2.38 -13.15
N THR A 68 11.58 3.44 -12.33
CA THR A 68 11.69 4.84 -12.77
C THR A 68 12.77 5.55 -11.99
N TYR A 69 13.70 6.19 -12.67
CA TYR A 69 14.68 7.06 -12.00
C TYR A 69 14.86 8.38 -12.74
N VAL A 70 15.31 9.39 -12.00
CA VAL A 70 15.66 10.74 -12.47
C VAL A 70 17.14 10.96 -12.25
N SER A 71 17.82 11.49 -13.28
CA SER A 71 19.25 11.82 -13.25
C SER A 71 19.51 13.30 -13.02
N SER A 72 20.59 13.63 -12.30
CA SER A 72 21.11 14.99 -12.20
C SER A 72 21.51 15.60 -13.55
N ARG A 73 21.60 14.79 -14.59
CA ARG A 73 21.83 15.24 -15.97
C ARG A 73 20.56 15.63 -16.70
N HIS A 74 19.48 15.86 -15.96
CA HIS A 74 18.18 16.30 -16.43
C HIS A 74 17.54 15.35 -17.45
N TYR A 75 17.60 14.04 -17.20
CA TYR A 75 16.77 13.06 -17.88
C TYR A 75 16.11 12.12 -16.88
N TYR A 76 15.01 11.49 -17.25
CA TYR A 76 14.46 10.33 -16.55
C TYR A 76 14.43 9.13 -17.47
N LEU A 77 14.45 7.96 -16.85
CA LEU A 77 14.17 6.69 -17.51
C LEU A 77 13.05 5.96 -16.76
N HIS A 78 12.09 5.47 -17.51
CA HIS A 78 11.02 4.60 -17.03
C HIS A 78 10.96 3.32 -17.87
N MET A 79 10.81 2.16 -17.21
CA MET A 79 10.57 0.87 -17.86
C MET A 79 9.13 0.43 -17.56
N ASP A 80 8.32 0.24 -18.60
CA ASP A 80 6.92 -0.21 -18.47
C ASP A 80 6.89 -1.71 -18.17
N THR A 81 7.00 -2.05 -16.89
CA THR A 81 7.01 -3.43 -16.42
C THR A 81 6.54 -3.52 -14.96
N THR A 82 5.85 -4.61 -14.63
CA THR A 82 5.52 -5.03 -13.26
C THR A 82 6.36 -6.22 -12.80
N ALA A 83 7.26 -6.74 -13.67
CA ALA A 83 8.14 -7.83 -13.31
C ALA A 83 9.29 -7.34 -12.42
N TYR A 84 9.92 -8.28 -11.71
CA TYR A 84 11.12 -8.01 -10.94
C TYR A 84 12.15 -7.27 -11.79
N GLY A 85 12.66 -6.18 -11.26
CA GLY A 85 13.73 -5.38 -11.83
C GLY A 85 14.93 -5.29 -10.89
N ASP A 86 16.08 -4.98 -11.46
CA ASP A 86 17.31 -4.77 -10.72
C ASP A 86 18.06 -3.59 -11.33
N PHE A 87 18.18 -2.50 -10.58
CA PHE A 87 18.82 -1.27 -11.01
C PHE A 87 20.14 -1.07 -10.26
N ASP A 88 21.24 -1.21 -10.96
CA ASP A 88 22.59 -1.09 -10.41
C ASP A 88 23.27 0.21 -10.87
N PHE A 89 23.48 1.11 -9.91
CA PHE A 89 24.12 2.41 -10.10
C PHE A 89 25.56 2.47 -9.56
N ARG A 90 26.19 1.31 -9.29
CA ARG A 90 27.55 1.25 -8.71
C ARG A 90 28.65 1.53 -9.71
N ASN A 91 28.44 1.20 -10.99
CA ASN A 91 29.47 1.41 -12.00
C ASN A 91 29.62 2.91 -12.34
N PRO A 92 30.86 3.46 -12.38
CA PRO A 92 31.06 4.89 -12.67
C PRO A 92 30.71 5.29 -14.10
N HIS A 93 30.67 4.35 -15.04
CA HIS A 93 30.53 4.66 -16.47
C HIS A 93 29.17 4.27 -17.07
N TYR A 94 28.38 3.46 -16.36
CA TYR A 94 27.04 3.08 -16.83
C TYR A 94 26.12 2.66 -15.68
N HIS A 95 24.84 2.84 -15.88
CA HIS A 95 23.77 2.22 -15.08
C HIS A 95 23.39 0.89 -15.72
N GLU A 96 23.33 -0.17 -14.93
CA GLU A 96 22.88 -1.49 -15.40
C GLU A 96 21.45 -1.73 -14.90
N LEU A 97 20.52 -1.93 -15.84
CA LEU A 97 19.12 -2.16 -15.56
C LEU A 97 18.76 -3.53 -16.08
N GLN A 98 18.29 -4.39 -15.20
CA GLN A 98 17.84 -5.74 -15.53
C GLN A 98 16.34 -5.84 -15.27
N CYS A 99 15.67 -6.67 -16.03
CA CYS A 99 14.26 -6.97 -15.86
C CYS A 99 14.01 -8.44 -16.24
N TRP A 100 13.17 -9.12 -15.48
CA TRP A 100 12.88 -10.55 -15.72
C TRP A 100 11.85 -10.75 -16.84
N ASN A 101 11.23 -9.69 -17.29
CA ASN A 101 10.35 -9.72 -18.46
C ASN A 101 10.79 -8.67 -19.49
N VAL A 102 10.32 -8.78 -20.70
CA VAL A 102 10.50 -7.75 -21.71
C VAL A 102 9.53 -6.60 -21.36
N PRO A 103 10.03 -5.38 -21.06
CA PRO A 103 9.16 -4.25 -20.77
C PRO A 103 8.33 -3.88 -22.01
N GLY A 104 7.10 -3.39 -21.78
CA GLY A 104 6.25 -2.93 -22.87
C GLY A 104 6.91 -1.83 -23.69
N PHE A 105 7.61 -0.93 -23.02
CA PHE A 105 8.50 0.08 -23.61
C PHE A 105 9.52 0.56 -22.57
N ILE A 106 10.54 1.26 -23.06
CA ILE A 106 11.47 2.05 -22.23
C ILE A 106 11.33 3.51 -22.69
N ARG A 107 11.00 4.39 -21.74
CA ARG A 107 10.87 5.82 -22.01
C ARG A 107 12.03 6.57 -21.41
N ILE A 108 12.69 7.38 -22.25
CA ILE A 108 13.75 8.30 -21.82
C ILE A 108 13.37 9.70 -22.33
N GLU A 109 13.30 10.66 -21.44
CA GLU A 109 13.11 12.07 -21.80
C GLU A 109 14.12 12.95 -21.06
N ALA A 110 14.57 13.98 -21.74
CA ALA A 110 15.48 14.98 -21.21
C ALA A 110 14.83 16.38 -21.19
N ALA A 111 15.36 17.24 -20.34
CA ALA A 111 14.93 18.64 -20.21
C ALA A 111 16.13 19.54 -19.93
N THR A 112 15.90 20.85 -19.94
CA THR A 112 16.95 21.83 -19.60
C THR A 112 17.05 22.11 -18.11
N THR A 113 15.95 21.86 -17.38
CA THR A 113 15.87 22.06 -15.93
C THR A 113 15.15 20.89 -15.26
N PHE A 114 15.36 20.71 -13.95
CA PHE A 114 14.61 19.72 -13.16
C PHE A 114 13.11 20.00 -13.14
N VAL A 115 12.69 21.26 -13.11
CA VAL A 115 11.25 21.61 -13.12
C VAL A 115 10.60 21.11 -14.41
N GLU A 116 11.18 21.44 -15.56
CA GLU A 116 10.68 20.95 -16.86
C GLU A 116 10.70 19.41 -16.95
N LEU A 117 11.74 18.77 -16.38
CA LEU A 117 11.85 17.32 -16.36
C LEU A 117 10.72 16.69 -15.55
N LEU A 118 10.45 17.22 -14.34
CA LEU A 118 9.37 16.73 -13.49
C LEU A 118 7.98 17.01 -14.08
N GLU A 119 7.82 18.13 -14.77
CA GLU A 119 6.59 18.40 -15.53
C GLU A 119 6.34 17.34 -16.61
N LYS A 120 7.37 16.94 -17.36
CA LYS A 120 7.29 15.85 -18.35
C LYS A 120 7.01 14.51 -17.72
N LEU A 121 7.74 14.16 -16.66
CA LEU A 121 7.54 12.90 -15.94
C LEU A 121 6.14 12.80 -15.36
N THR A 122 5.66 13.83 -14.68
CA THR A 122 4.31 13.82 -14.07
C THR A 122 3.19 13.98 -15.10
N ALA A 123 3.46 14.55 -16.28
CA ALA A 123 2.51 14.51 -17.39
C ALA A 123 2.35 13.11 -17.97
N PHE A 124 3.42 12.32 -17.93
CA PHE A 124 3.41 10.92 -18.38
C PHE A 124 2.82 9.96 -17.34
N LEU A 125 3.30 9.99 -16.09
CA LEU A 125 2.84 9.10 -15.02
C LEU A 125 1.47 9.51 -14.43
N GLY A 126 1.07 10.75 -14.66
CA GLY A 126 -0.07 11.37 -14.00
C GLY A 126 0.36 12.30 -12.87
N ARG A 127 -0.52 13.24 -12.55
CA ARG A 127 -0.35 14.16 -11.41
C ARG A 127 -1.34 13.83 -10.34
N GLN A 128 -0.91 13.93 -9.09
CA GLN A 128 -1.81 13.84 -7.95
C GLN A 128 -2.90 14.92 -8.08
N PRO A 129 -4.19 14.56 -7.89
CA PRO A 129 -5.24 15.55 -7.79
C PRO A 129 -5.01 16.45 -6.57
N GLU A 130 -5.52 17.66 -6.62
CA GLU A 130 -5.54 18.55 -5.47
C GLU A 130 -6.31 17.90 -4.32
N LEU A 131 -5.73 18.00 -3.11
CA LEU A 131 -6.40 17.47 -1.92
C LEU A 131 -7.63 18.32 -1.59
N PRO A 132 -8.72 17.72 -1.10
CA PRO A 132 -9.89 18.47 -0.65
C PRO A 132 -9.53 19.43 0.49
N ASP A 133 -10.16 20.62 0.51
CA ASP A 133 -9.89 21.69 1.48
C ASP A 133 -9.95 21.24 2.94
N TRP A 134 -10.80 20.28 3.27
CA TRP A 134 -10.95 19.80 4.64
C TRP A 134 -9.66 19.17 5.21
N VAL A 135 -8.78 18.63 4.35
CA VAL A 135 -7.48 18.07 4.78
C VAL A 135 -6.58 19.11 5.43
N TYR A 136 -6.72 20.37 5.02
CA TYR A 136 -5.92 21.50 5.54
C TYR A 136 -6.57 22.21 6.74
N ASN A 137 -7.81 21.85 7.10
CA ASN A 137 -8.59 22.61 8.07
C ASN A 137 -8.39 22.19 9.52
N GLY A 138 -7.68 21.10 9.79
CA GLY A 138 -7.49 20.61 11.13
C GLY A 138 -6.69 19.31 11.19
N LEU A 139 -6.63 18.72 12.38
CA LEU A 139 -5.96 17.46 12.65
C LEU A 139 -6.82 16.29 12.17
N ILE A 140 -6.22 15.31 11.51
CA ILE A 140 -6.80 13.99 11.29
C ILE A 140 -6.30 13.08 12.41
N ILE A 141 -7.20 12.66 13.28
CA ILE A 141 -6.88 11.85 14.46
C ILE A 141 -7.00 10.37 14.10
N GLY A 142 -5.92 9.60 14.30
CA GLY A 142 -5.97 8.13 14.28
C GLY A 142 -6.41 7.59 15.63
N ALA A 143 -7.55 6.87 15.69
CA ALA A 143 -8.03 6.26 16.91
C ALA A 143 -8.63 4.88 16.67
N GLN A 144 -8.55 4.01 17.68
CA GLN A 144 -9.04 2.63 17.67
C GLN A 144 -9.62 2.28 19.03
N GLY A 145 -10.46 1.24 19.10
CA GLY A 145 -10.90 0.65 20.36
C GLY A 145 -12.35 0.90 20.71
N GLY A 146 -13.21 1.12 19.73
CA GLY A 146 -14.65 1.26 19.88
C GLY A 146 -15.12 2.71 19.98
N ASN A 147 -16.44 2.91 20.01
CA ASN A 147 -17.08 4.22 19.97
C ASN A 147 -16.56 5.16 21.06
N GLU A 148 -16.63 4.75 22.32
CA GLU A 148 -16.28 5.60 23.46
C GLU A 148 -14.86 6.19 23.30
N ARG A 149 -13.90 5.35 22.97
CA ARG A 149 -12.51 5.80 22.83
C ARG A 149 -12.31 6.64 21.58
N SER A 150 -12.79 6.16 20.42
CA SER A 150 -12.48 6.80 19.14
C SER A 150 -13.18 8.15 18.99
N PHE A 151 -14.46 8.25 19.34
CA PHE A 151 -15.19 9.52 19.30
C PHE A 151 -14.83 10.43 20.48
N GLY A 152 -14.61 9.86 21.68
CA GLY A 152 -14.22 10.61 22.86
C GLY A 152 -12.87 11.35 22.72
N ILE A 153 -11.91 10.82 21.95
CA ILE A 153 -10.67 11.57 21.66
C ILE A 153 -10.96 12.81 20.80
N VAL A 154 -11.88 12.72 19.84
CA VAL A 154 -12.31 13.87 19.03
C VAL A 154 -12.93 14.94 19.91
N ASP A 155 -13.87 14.56 20.78
CA ASP A 155 -14.55 15.49 21.69
C ASP A 155 -13.56 16.18 22.62
N LYS A 156 -12.69 15.41 23.25
CA LYS A 156 -11.64 15.94 24.14
C LYS A 156 -10.68 16.88 23.39
N SER A 157 -10.34 16.60 22.13
CA SER A 157 -9.48 17.49 21.35
C SER A 157 -10.15 18.83 21.09
N LEU A 158 -11.44 18.82 20.74
CA LEU A 158 -12.23 20.03 20.52
C LEU A 158 -12.41 20.84 21.80
N GLU A 159 -12.66 20.19 22.96
CA GLU A 159 -12.73 20.85 24.28
C GLU A 159 -11.44 21.61 24.63
N HIS A 160 -10.28 21.12 24.14
CA HIS A 160 -8.98 21.78 24.32
C HIS A 160 -8.64 22.77 23.19
N GLY A 161 -9.60 23.12 22.33
CA GLY A 161 -9.43 24.11 21.27
C GLY A 161 -8.63 23.60 20.06
N ILE A 162 -8.40 22.30 19.95
CA ILE A 162 -7.74 21.71 18.80
C ILE A 162 -8.75 21.55 17.66
N LYS A 163 -8.46 22.11 16.50
CA LYS A 163 -9.28 21.89 15.30
C LYS A 163 -9.09 20.46 14.79
N VAL A 164 -10.18 19.73 14.62
CA VAL A 164 -10.21 18.38 14.07
C VAL A 164 -10.95 18.41 12.74
N SER A 165 -10.35 17.87 11.70
CA SER A 165 -10.95 17.76 10.36
C SER A 165 -11.32 16.33 10.00
N GLY A 166 -10.73 15.33 10.64
CA GLY A 166 -11.02 13.94 10.39
C GLY A 166 -10.72 13.01 11.57
N LEU A 167 -11.44 11.90 11.61
CA LEU A 167 -11.18 10.75 12.47
C LEU A 167 -10.86 9.55 11.56
N TRP A 168 -9.64 9.03 11.64
CA TRP A 168 -9.27 7.78 10.99
C TRP A 168 -9.39 6.63 11.97
N CYS A 169 -10.29 5.70 11.66
CA CYS A 169 -10.57 4.53 12.48
C CYS A 169 -10.20 3.24 11.72
N GLN A 170 -9.04 2.69 12.04
CA GLN A 170 -8.52 1.50 11.36
C GLN A 170 -9.35 0.25 11.68
N ASP A 171 -9.83 0.11 12.92
CA ASP A 171 -10.52 -1.08 13.41
C ASP A 171 -12.06 -1.01 13.36
N TRP A 172 -12.59 -0.20 12.45
CA TRP A 172 -14.04 -0.05 12.27
C TRP A 172 -14.75 -1.36 11.96
N CYS A 173 -14.06 -2.29 11.29
CA CYS A 173 -14.55 -3.65 10.98
C CYS A 173 -14.26 -4.67 12.09
N GLY A 174 -13.72 -4.24 13.25
CA GLY A 174 -13.47 -5.11 14.39
C GLY A 174 -12.06 -5.67 14.50
N LYS A 175 -11.86 -6.43 15.56
CA LYS A 175 -10.59 -7.09 15.88
C LYS A 175 -10.81 -8.55 16.26
N ARG A 176 -9.83 -9.40 15.90
CA ARG A 176 -9.67 -10.76 16.43
C ARG A 176 -8.47 -10.83 17.38
N VAL A 177 -8.49 -11.77 18.29
CA VAL A 177 -7.37 -12.03 19.19
C VAL A 177 -6.60 -13.24 18.69
N THR A 178 -5.32 -13.10 18.51
CA THR A 178 -4.37 -14.17 18.16
C THR A 178 -3.30 -14.28 19.25
N SER A 179 -2.46 -15.31 19.21
CA SER A 179 -1.30 -15.42 20.12
C SER A 179 -0.30 -14.25 19.94
N PHE A 180 -0.30 -13.63 18.78
CA PHE A 180 0.50 -12.43 18.45
C PHE A 180 -0.19 -11.11 18.83
N GLY A 181 -1.31 -11.16 19.57
CA GLY A 181 -2.08 -10.00 19.99
C GLY A 181 -3.32 -9.74 19.16
N LYS A 182 -3.80 -8.49 19.20
CA LYS A 182 -5.02 -8.09 18.48
C LYS A 182 -4.68 -7.78 17.02
N ARG A 183 -5.44 -8.40 16.10
CA ARG A 183 -5.38 -8.17 14.65
C ARG A 183 -6.70 -7.62 14.15
N LEU A 184 -6.70 -6.91 13.02
CA LEU A 184 -7.93 -6.43 12.39
C LEU A 184 -8.76 -7.59 11.86
N GLN A 185 -10.06 -7.43 11.89
CA GLN A 185 -11.03 -8.34 11.26
C GLN A 185 -11.27 -7.87 9.83
N TRP A 186 -10.75 -8.56 8.82
CA TRP A 186 -10.91 -8.18 7.42
C TRP A 186 -12.15 -8.82 6.79
N ASP A 187 -13.32 -8.42 7.28
CA ASP A 187 -14.66 -8.78 6.78
C ASP A 187 -15.51 -7.53 6.52
N TRP A 188 -14.99 -6.50 6.09
CA TRP A 188 -15.44 -5.16 5.68
C TRP A 188 -16.89 -4.77 6.02
N HIS A 189 -17.42 -5.28 7.12
CA HIS A 189 -18.63 -4.81 7.78
C HIS A 189 -18.24 -4.05 9.05
N TYR A 190 -18.96 -2.98 9.41
CA TYR A 190 -18.68 -2.34 10.68
C TYR A 190 -19.04 -3.28 11.85
N HIS A 191 -18.18 -3.31 12.85
CA HIS A 191 -18.32 -4.23 13.98
C HIS A 191 -19.33 -3.68 14.99
N LYS A 192 -20.53 -4.24 15.00
CA LYS A 192 -21.69 -3.74 15.77
C LYS A 192 -21.49 -3.69 17.28
N GLU A 193 -20.65 -4.54 17.85
CA GLU A 193 -20.36 -4.54 19.29
C GLU A 193 -19.32 -3.48 19.66
N MET A 194 -18.28 -3.30 18.84
CA MET A 194 -17.25 -2.27 19.10
C MET A 194 -17.73 -0.87 18.69
N TYR A 195 -18.48 -0.79 17.61
CA TYR A 195 -18.98 0.44 17.01
C TYR A 195 -20.49 0.37 16.81
N PRO A 196 -21.28 0.24 17.91
CA PRO A 196 -22.74 0.25 17.78
C PRO A 196 -23.19 1.54 17.10
N ASP A 197 -24.16 1.43 16.19
CA ASP A 197 -24.73 2.55 15.44
C ASP A 197 -23.69 3.44 14.72
N LEU A 198 -22.58 2.85 14.22
CA LEU A 198 -21.50 3.60 13.56
C LEU A 198 -22.00 4.59 12.50
N PRO A 199 -22.95 4.26 11.59
CA PRO A 199 -23.44 5.24 10.61
C PRO A 199 -23.99 6.51 11.25
N LYS A 200 -24.70 6.42 12.36
CA LYS A 200 -25.24 7.56 13.11
C LYS A 200 -24.12 8.42 13.70
N HIS A 201 -23.09 7.80 14.28
CA HIS A 201 -21.94 8.53 14.82
C HIS A 201 -21.13 9.22 13.72
N ILE A 202 -21.05 8.63 12.53
CA ILE A 202 -20.45 9.29 11.37
C ILE A 202 -21.27 10.52 10.96
N GLU A 203 -22.61 10.42 10.92
CA GLU A 203 -23.49 11.53 10.63
C GLU A 203 -23.32 12.68 11.65
N GLU A 204 -23.17 12.35 12.93
CA GLU A 204 -22.88 13.32 14.01
C GLU A 204 -21.52 14.03 13.81
N LEU A 205 -20.50 13.34 13.33
CA LEU A 205 -19.22 13.97 12.93
C LEU A 205 -19.39 14.88 11.72
N HIS A 206 -20.13 14.43 10.69
CA HIS A 206 -20.41 15.22 9.49
C HIS A 206 -21.15 16.54 9.84
N ALA A 207 -22.10 16.50 10.77
CA ALA A 207 -22.78 17.70 11.25
C ALA A 207 -21.83 18.72 11.90
N ARG A 208 -20.65 18.26 12.35
CA ARG A 208 -19.57 19.08 12.93
C ARG A 208 -18.48 19.45 11.92
N GLY A 209 -18.65 19.06 10.63
CA GLY A 209 -17.66 19.27 9.57
C GLY A 209 -16.45 18.34 9.65
N ILE A 210 -16.53 17.24 10.40
CA ILE A 210 -15.44 16.27 10.60
C ILE A 210 -15.69 15.04 9.74
N LYS A 211 -14.67 14.61 8.99
CA LYS A 211 -14.70 13.43 8.13
C LYS A 211 -14.40 12.15 8.91
N PHE A 212 -15.02 11.04 8.51
CA PHE A 212 -14.68 9.72 9.05
C PHE A 212 -13.95 8.90 8.00
N LEU A 213 -12.75 8.44 8.35
CA LEU A 213 -11.89 7.66 7.47
C LEU A 213 -11.73 6.23 8.02
N GLY A 214 -11.82 5.27 7.11
CA GLY A 214 -11.68 3.85 7.44
C GLY A 214 -10.33 3.26 7.00
N TYR A 215 -10.36 1.96 6.80
CA TYR A 215 -9.24 1.13 6.36
C TYR A 215 -9.81 -0.01 5.51
N VAL A 216 -9.21 -0.29 4.37
CA VAL A 216 -9.59 -1.40 3.49
C VAL A 216 -8.34 -1.99 2.84
N ASN A 217 -8.31 -3.29 2.63
CA ASN A 217 -7.29 -3.98 1.85
C ASN A 217 -7.92 -5.08 0.98
N PRO A 218 -7.17 -5.71 0.05
CA PRO A 218 -7.73 -6.70 -0.87
C PRO A 218 -7.98 -8.09 -0.27
N TYR A 219 -7.80 -8.27 1.03
CA TYR A 219 -7.93 -9.57 1.69
C TYR A 219 -9.27 -9.69 2.43
N LEU A 220 -9.83 -10.90 2.41
CA LEU A 220 -11.02 -11.24 3.20
C LEU A 220 -10.74 -12.49 4.02
N VAL A 221 -11.02 -12.41 5.31
CA VAL A 221 -10.87 -13.57 6.23
C VAL A 221 -11.78 -14.72 5.80
N ASN A 222 -11.23 -15.92 5.78
CA ASN A 222 -11.92 -17.10 5.23
C ASN A 222 -13.10 -17.58 6.09
N ASP A 223 -13.25 -17.07 7.30
CA ASP A 223 -14.38 -17.31 8.21
C ASP A 223 -15.41 -16.15 8.19
N GLY A 224 -15.25 -15.16 7.29
CA GLY A 224 -16.13 -14.00 7.13
C GLY A 224 -17.29 -14.23 6.16
N GLU A 225 -18.34 -13.41 6.30
CA GLU A 225 -19.53 -13.47 5.44
C GLU A 225 -19.20 -13.06 3.99
N LEU A 226 -18.42 -11.99 3.81
CA LEU A 226 -18.01 -11.53 2.48
C LEU A 226 -17.10 -12.52 1.76
N TYR A 227 -16.24 -13.25 2.51
CA TYR A 227 -15.47 -14.33 1.90
C TYR A 227 -16.41 -15.45 1.40
N ALA A 228 -17.40 -15.85 2.20
CA ALA A 228 -18.34 -16.89 1.79
C ALA A 228 -19.16 -16.51 0.55
N GLU A 229 -19.52 -15.25 0.42
CA GLU A 229 -20.17 -14.69 -0.76
C GLU A 229 -19.22 -14.68 -1.96
N GLY A 230 -18.05 -14.07 -1.83
CA GLY A 230 -17.04 -13.96 -2.89
C GLY A 230 -16.57 -15.33 -3.41
N LYS A 231 -16.48 -16.33 -2.52
CA LYS A 231 -16.16 -17.70 -2.91
C LYS A 231 -17.19 -18.30 -3.86
N LYS A 232 -18.48 -18.08 -3.61
CA LYS A 232 -19.55 -18.54 -4.51
C LYS A 232 -19.48 -17.90 -5.89
N LEU A 233 -19.00 -16.67 -5.94
CA LEU A 233 -18.83 -15.87 -7.18
C LEU A 233 -17.49 -16.13 -7.87
N GLY A 234 -16.55 -16.83 -7.21
CA GLY A 234 -15.23 -17.11 -7.78
C GLY A 234 -14.33 -15.89 -7.92
N VAL A 235 -14.41 -14.93 -6.97
CA VAL A 235 -13.69 -13.65 -7.04
C VAL A 235 -12.26 -13.69 -6.51
N PHE A 236 -11.85 -14.81 -5.92
CA PHE A 236 -10.52 -14.93 -5.32
C PHE A 236 -9.50 -15.52 -6.30
N ALA A 237 -8.25 -15.11 -6.14
CA ALA A 237 -7.10 -15.72 -6.76
C ALA A 237 -7.04 -17.22 -6.43
N LYS A 238 -6.54 -18.04 -7.36
CA LYS A 238 -6.56 -19.49 -7.27
C LYS A 238 -5.15 -20.07 -7.15
N LYS A 239 -5.08 -21.30 -6.66
CA LYS A 239 -3.92 -22.18 -6.83
C LYS A 239 -4.01 -22.93 -8.14
N GLY A 240 -2.91 -23.58 -8.55
CA GLY A 240 -2.88 -24.41 -9.74
C GLY A 240 -3.86 -25.60 -9.74
N ASP A 241 -4.31 -26.04 -8.56
CA ASP A 241 -5.35 -27.07 -8.41
C ASP A 241 -6.80 -26.53 -8.47
N GLY A 242 -6.95 -25.21 -8.66
CA GLY A 242 -8.24 -24.52 -8.76
C GLY A 242 -8.89 -24.13 -7.42
N SER A 243 -8.27 -24.46 -6.29
CA SER A 243 -8.72 -23.99 -4.97
C SER A 243 -8.42 -22.51 -4.77
N ASP A 244 -9.17 -21.84 -3.84
CA ASP A 244 -8.85 -20.45 -3.48
C ASP A 244 -7.46 -20.37 -2.85
N TYR A 245 -6.66 -19.39 -3.27
CA TYR A 245 -5.38 -19.14 -2.61
C TYR A 245 -5.64 -18.44 -1.26
N LEU A 246 -5.31 -19.13 -0.18
CA LEU A 246 -5.41 -18.60 1.18
C LEU A 246 -4.03 -18.18 1.66
N VAL A 247 -3.86 -16.89 1.94
CA VAL A 247 -2.66 -16.32 2.56
C VAL A 247 -2.74 -16.47 4.08
N ASP A 248 -1.67 -16.96 4.68
CA ASP A 248 -1.51 -17.09 6.13
C ASP A 248 -0.99 -15.78 6.74
N PHE A 249 -1.79 -15.16 7.59
CA PHE A 249 -1.42 -13.94 8.33
C PHE A 249 -1.09 -14.22 9.81
N GLY A 250 -0.77 -15.46 10.13
CA GLY A 250 -0.51 -15.91 11.50
C GLY A 250 -1.81 -16.17 12.28
N GLU A 251 -2.20 -17.43 12.39
CA GLU A 251 -3.41 -17.93 13.03
C GLU A 251 -4.73 -17.55 12.36
N PHE A 252 -4.73 -16.90 11.20
CA PHE A 252 -5.90 -16.70 10.37
C PHE A 252 -5.51 -16.61 8.89
N TYR A 253 -6.45 -17.00 8.05
CA TYR A 253 -6.26 -17.11 6.61
C TYR A 253 -7.18 -16.17 5.86
N CYS A 254 -6.69 -15.59 4.77
CA CYS A 254 -7.48 -14.70 3.94
C CYS A 254 -7.44 -15.13 2.47
N GLY A 255 -8.59 -15.06 1.81
CA GLY A 255 -8.63 -15.04 0.35
C GLY A 255 -8.13 -13.70 -0.18
N VAL A 256 -7.48 -13.72 -1.34
CA VAL A 256 -7.02 -12.52 -2.06
C VAL A 256 -7.98 -12.24 -3.19
N VAL A 257 -8.57 -11.07 -3.25
CA VAL A 257 -9.44 -10.68 -4.37
C VAL A 257 -8.61 -10.56 -5.64
N ASP A 258 -9.00 -11.27 -6.69
CA ASP A 258 -8.32 -11.21 -7.99
C ASP A 258 -8.87 -10.04 -8.83
N PHE A 259 -8.26 -8.88 -8.72
CA PHE A 259 -8.65 -7.69 -9.50
C PHE A 259 -8.36 -7.79 -10.99
N THR A 260 -7.67 -8.84 -11.47
CA THR A 260 -7.54 -9.13 -12.90
C THR A 260 -8.82 -9.76 -13.46
N ASN A 261 -9.72 -10.23 -12.59
CA ASN A 261 -11.06 -10.68 -12.92
C ASN A 261 -12.04 -9.48 -12.88
N PRO A 262 -12.66 -9.08 -14.03
CA PRO A 262 -13.58 -7.95 -14.06
C PRO A 262 -14.83 -8.12 -13.15
N GLU A 263 -15.28 -9.37 -12.92
CA GLU A 263 -16.37 -9.64 -11.99
C GLU A 263 -15.96 -9.41 -10.54
N ALA A 264 -14.75 -9.84 -10.16
CA ALA A 264 -14.20 -9.62 -8.83
C ALA A 264 -14.00 -8.12 -8.57
N PHE A 265 -13.49 -7.38 -9.55
CA PHE A 265 -13.35 -5.93 -9.46
C PHE A 265 -14.71 -5.24 -9.22
N ARG A 266 -15.75 -5.60 -10.02
CA ARG A 266 -17.10 -5.03 -9.84
C ARG A 266 -17.69 -5.38 -8.50
N TRP A 267 -17.62 -6.65 -8.10
CA TRP A 267 -18.14 -7.11 -6.81
C TRP A 267 -17.47 -6.37 -5.64
N PHE A 268 -16.15 -6.29 -5.61
CA PHE A 268 -15.44 -5.60 -4.53
C PHE A 268 -15.79 -4.10 -4.49
N LYS A 269 -15.86 -3.45 -5.68
CA LYS A 269 -16.29 -2.05 -5.78
C LYS A 269 -17.70 -1.82 -5.26
N ASP A 270 -18.65 -2.68 -5.63
CA ASP A 270 -20.06 -2.47 -5.33
C ASP A 270 -20.46 -2.96 -3.93
N GLU A 271 -19.94 -4.13 -3.48
CA GLU A 271 -20.25 -4.68 -2.16
C GLU A 271 -19.35 -4.11 -1.07
N VAL A 272 -18.02 -4.14 -1.23
CA VAL A 272 -17.12 -3.68 -0.17
C VAL A 272 -17.06 -2.15 -0.15
N ILE A 273 -16.68 -1.54 -1.26
CA ILE A 273 -16.42 -0.09 -1.28
C ILE A 273 -17.72 0.71 -1.26
N LYS A 274 -18.68 0.41 -2.13
CA LYS A 274 -19.91 1.18 -2.15
C LYS A 274 -20.80 0.86 -0.95
N LYS A 275 -21.27 -0.35 -0.82
CA LYS A 275 -22.34 -0.73 0.11
C LYS A 275 -21.90 -0.67 1.57
N TYR A 276 -20.74 -1.25 1.89
CA TYR A 276 -20.30 -1.39 3.28
C TYR A 276 -19.31 -0.32 3.75
N THR A 277 -18.84 0.55 2.82
CA THR A 277 -17.95 1.66 3.16
C THR A 277 -18.62 3.01 2.89
N LEU A 278 -18.87 3.36 1.62
CA LEU A 278 -19.42 4.67 1.28
C LEU A 278 -20.86 4.87 1.76
N ASP A 279 -21.74 3.88 1.55
CA ASP A 279 -23.17 4.01 1.90
C ASP A 279 -23.43 4.08 3.41
N ILE A 280 -22.46 3.71 4.25
CA ILE A 280 -22.54 3.90 5.71
C ILE A 280 -21.94 5.23 6.18
N GLY A 281 -21.40 6.05 5.25
CA GLY A 281 -20.91 7.40 5.52
C GLY A 281 -19.40 7.54 5.63
N ILE A 282 -18.61 6.50 5.42
CA ILE A 282 -17.14 6.58 5.42
C ILE A 282 -16.70 7.43 4.22
N ASP A 283 -15.96 8.52 4.48
CA ASP A 283 -15.57 9.52 3.47
C ASP A 283 -14.32 9.14 2.67
N GLY A 284 -13.52 8.23 3.21
CA GLY A 284 -12.27 7.76 2.59
C GLY A 284 -11.62 6.71 3.47
N TRP A 285 -10.55 6.13 3.00
CA TRP A 285 -9.86 5.05 3.73
C TRP A 285 -8.38 4.98 3.39
N MET A 286 -7.60 4.37 4.27
CA MET A 286 -6.29 3.86 3.93
C MET A 286 -6.50 2.60 3.10
N ALA A 287 -6.05 2.61 1.84
CA ALA A 287 -5.94 1.40 1.02
C ALA A 287 -4.56 0.78 1.31
N ASP A 288 -4.56 -0.27 2.12
CA ASP A 288 -3.36 -0.88 2.66
C ASP A 288 -3.14 -2.28 2.11
N PHE A 289 -1.96 -2.84 2.31
CA PHE A 289 -1.53 -4.13 1.82
C PHE A 289 -1.62 -4.30 0.29
N GLY A 290 -1.35 -5.53 -0.18
CA GLY A 290 -1.29 -5.89 -1.59
C GLY A 290 0.05 -6.55 -1.92
N GLU A 291 1.12 -6.19 -1.22
CA GLU A 291 2.46 -6.73 -1.35
C GLU A 291 2.58 -8.21 -0.91
N TYR A 292 1.58 -8.72 -0.19
CA TYR A 292 1.48 -10.14 0.18
C TYR A 292 0.76 -10.99 -0.87
N LEU A 293 0.64 -10.52 -2.10
CA LEU A 293 0.18 -11.37 -3.21
C LEU A 293 1.19 -12.50 -3.39
N PRO A 294 0.79 -13.78 -3.27
CA PRO A 294 1.71 -14.90 -3.43
C PRO A 294 2.33 -14.95 -4.82
N THR A 295 3.55 -15.47 -4.91
CA THR A 295 4.28 -15.61 -6.16
C THR A 295 4.45 -17.05 -6.60
N ASP A 296 4.17 -18.01 -5.72
CA ASP A 296 4.24 -19.45 -5.97
C ASP A 296 2.83 -20.04 -6.14
N ASP A 297 2.66 -20.94 -7.07
CA ASP A 297 1.39 -21.67 -7.34
C ASP A 297 0.16 -20.75 -7.50
N LEU A 298 0.37 -19.49 -7.91
CA LEU A 298 -0.70 -18.51 -8.09
C LEU A 298 -1.23 -18.51 -9.51
N VAL A 299 -2.56 -18.56 -9.65
CA VAL A 299 -3.27 -18.44 -10.91
C VAL A 299 -4.23 -17.24 -10.82
N LEU A 300 -4.02 -16.26 -11.67
CA LEU A 300 -4.89 -15.09 -11.84
C LEU A 300 -5.77 -15.26 -13.08
N ALA A 301 -6.93 -14.61 -13.09
CA ALA A 301 -7.91 -14.72 -14.16
C ALA A 301 -7.39 -14.25 -15.53
N ASN A 302 -6.46 -13.31 -15.55
CA ASN A 302 -5.80 -12.84 -16.79
C ASN A 302 -4.70 -13.78 -17.29
N GLY A 303 -4.38 -14.86 -16.57
CA GLY A 303 -3.33 -15.82 -16.92
C GLY A 303 -1.90 -15.30 -16.77
N VAL A 304 -1.71 -14.11 -16.17
CA VAL A 304 -0.38 -13.54 -15.92
C VAL A 304 0.12 -14.04 -14.57
N SER A 305 1.36 -14.54 -14.54
CA SER A 305 2.06 -14.83 -13.28
C SER A 305 2.53 -13.51 -12.65
N PRO A 306 2.52 -13.38 -11.31
CA PRO A 306 3.10 -12.22 -10.63
C PRO A 306 4.65 -12.17 -10.73
N MET A 307 5.29 -13.20 -11.26
CA MET A 307 6.73 -13.25 -11.57
C MET A 307 6.97 -13.34 -13.06
#